data_c9177cb12683904f9839657011d92535
#
_entry.id   c9177cb12683904f9839657011d92535
#
_cell.length_a   1.000
_cell.length_b   1.000
_cell.length_c   1.000
_cell.angle_alpha   90.00
_cell.angle_beta   90.00
_cell.angle_gamma   90.00
#
_symmetry.space_group_name_H-M   'P 1'
#
loop_
_entity.id
_entity.type
_entity.pdbx_description
1 polymer ?
#
loop_
_entity_poly.entity_id
_entity_poly.type
_entity_poly.pdbx_seq_one_letter_code
_entity_poly.pdbx_strand_id
1 'polypeptide(L)'
;MKKINQRKDPLTGELFVPKKVTQKFKNRENQIKYNNQLQSIRREFLGQLLRPLLKTHRILTNAIGKRNSITLHKQWLAGAGADMTLFTHVETIDAKGFHAIFNFTISSNKEYYKITKIKEYENSNL
;
A
#
# COMPACT_ATOMS: atom_id res chain seq x y z
N MET A 1 -27.11 -42.57 13.15
CA MET A 1 -27.17 -41.24 13.77
C MET A 1 -26.58 -40.20 12.86
N LYS A 2 -27.36 -39.19 12.51
CA LYS A 2 -26.84 -38.07 11.74
C LYS A 2 -25.95 -37.22 12.62
N LYS A 3 -24.70 -37.03 12.20
CA LYS A 3 -23.80 -36.08 12.86
C LYS A 3 -24.33 -34.67 12.59
N ILE A 4 -24.55 -33.92 13.66
CA ILE A 4 -24.87 -32.51 13.53
C ILE A 4 -23.58 -31.77 13.22
N ASN A 5 -23.47 -31.19 12.02
CA ASN A 5 -22.32 -30.39 11.63
C ASN A 5 -22.40 -29.05 12.37
N GLN A 6 -21.53 -28.88 13.36
CA GLN A 6 -21.39 -27.61 14.04
C GLN A 6 -20.21 -26.82 13.46
N ARG A 7 -20.36 -25.52 13.41
CA ARG A 7 -19.30 -24.60 12.99
C ARG A 7 -19.04 -23.58 14.08
N LYS A 8 -17.83 -23.07 14.13
CA LYS A 8 -17.47 -21.97 15.03
C LYS A 8 -17.71 -20.65 14.32
N ASP A 9 -18.39 -19.73 15.00
CA ASP A 9 -18.52 -18.35 14.54
C ASP A 9 -17.17 -17.66 14.59
N PRO A 10 -16.66 -17.07 13.49
CA PRO A 10 -15.36 -16.42 13.48
C PRO A 10 -15.24 -15.22 14.41
N LEU A 11 -16.36 -14.56 14.75
CA LEU A 11 -16.34 -13.41 15.67
C LEU A 11 -16.26 -13.83 17.12
N THR A 12 -17.13 -14.78 17.55
CA THR A 12 -17.34 -15.12 18.95
C THR A 12 -16.70 -16.43 19.37
N GLY A 13 -16.39 -17.31 18.43
CA GLY A 13 -15.96 -18.68 18.71
C GLY A 13 -17.06 -19.61 19.15
N GLU A 14 -18.31 -19.15 19.22
CA GLU A 14 -19.45 -19.96 19.59
C GLU A 14 -19.77 -21.02 18.51
N LEU A 15 -20.17 -22.19 18.97
CA LEU A 15 -20.64 -23.23 18.05
C LEU A 15 -22.08 -22.97 17.65
N PHE A 16 -22.36 -23.18 16.36
CA PHE A 16 -23.71 -23.06 15.82
C PHE A 16 -23.95 -24.13 14.76
N VAL A 17 -25.22 -24.44 14.51
CA VAL A 17 -25.61 -25.33 13.43
C VAL A 17 -25.99 -24.50 12.21
N PRO A 18 -25.23 -24.61 11.11
CA PRO A 18 -25.51 -23.80 9.92
C PRO A 18 -26.80 -24.22 9.26
N LYS A 19 -27.58 -23.24 8.82
CA LYS A 19 -28.80 -23.45 8.04
C LYS A 19 -28.53 -23.75 6.56
N LYS A 20 -27.37 -23.26 6.08
CA LYS A 20 -26.88 -23.44 4.71
C LYS A 20 -25.43 -23.89 4.74
N VAL A 21 -25.01 -24.64 3.72
CA VAL A 21 -23.61 -25.11 3.59
C VAL A 21 -22.64 -23.95 3.57
N THR A 22 -23.06 -22.80 3.03
CA THR A 22 -22.21 -21.61 2.89
C THR A 22 -22.19 -20.71 4.13
N GLN A 23 -23.02 -21.00 5.14
CA GLN A 23 -23.11 -20.16 6.33
C GLN A 23 -21.85 -20.28 7.20
N LYS A 24 -21.14 -19.17 7.38
CA LYS A 24 -19.90 -19.12 8.19
C LYS A 24 -20.11 -18.49 9.56
N PHE A 25 -21.20 -17.73 9.76
CA PHE A 25 -21.49 -16.98 10.98
C PHE A 25 -22.79 -17.44 11.59
N LYS A 26 -22.88 -17.37 12.91
CA LYS A 26 -24.08 -17.73 13.66
C LYS A 26 -25.29 -16.91 13.21
N ASN A 27 -25.09 -15.61 13.00
CA ASN A 27 -26.11 -14.68 12.55
C ASN A 27 -25.48 -13.55 11.72
N ARG A 28 -26.36 -12.74 11.12
CA ARG A 28 -25.93 -11.64 10.27
C ARG A 28 -25.23 -10.53 11.06
N GLU A 29 -25.64 -10.27 12.29
CA GLU A 29 -25.00 -9.27 13.14
C GLU A 29 -23.53 -9.59 13.38
N ASN A 30 -23.23 -10.85 13.67
CA ASN A 30 -21.85 -11.31 13.87
C ASN A 30 -21.03 -11.17 12.59
N GLN A 31 -21.63 -11.46 11.44
CA GLN A 31 -20.97 -11.29 10.16
C GLN A 31 -20.62 -9.84 9.90
N ILE A 32 -21.53 -8.92 10.16
CA ILE A 32 -21.31 -7.48 9.96
C ILE A 32 -20.23 -6.97 10.90
N LYS A 33 -20.28 -7.32 12.18
CA LYS A 33 -19.27 -6.93 13.16
C LYS A 33 -17.88 -7.43 12.79
N TYR A 34 -17.78 -8.69 12.39
CA TYR A 34 -16.53 -9.31 11.99
C TYR A 34 -15.92 -8.59 10.78
N ASN A 35 -16.74 -8.35 9.74
CA ASN A 35 -16.30 -7.66 8.54
C ASN A 35 -15.85 -6.22 8.83
N ASN A 36 -16.57 -5.51 9.73
CA ASN A 36 -16.19 -4.17 10.13
C ASN A 36 -14.86 -4.15 10.88
N GLN A 37 -14.63 -5.13 11.76
CA GLN A 37 -13.35 -5.28 12.45
C GLN A 37 -12.21 -5.55 11.49
N LEU A 38 -12.40 -6.44 10.51
CA LEU A 38 -11.40 -6.73 9.49
C LEU A 38 -11.07 -5.49 8.66
N GLN A 39 -12.09 -4.73 8.25
CA GLN A 39 -11.88 -3.49 7.49
C GLN A 39 -11.11 -2.45 8.31
N SER A 40 -11.42 -2.32 9.59
CA SER A 40 -10.73 -1.41 10.50
C SER A 40 -9.25 -1.78 10.63
N ILE A 41 -8.97 -3.07 10.84
CA ILE A 41 -7.59 -3.59 10.93
C ILE A 41 -6.85 -3.34 9.61
N ARG A 42 -7.49 -3.60 8.47
CA ARG A 42 -6.90 -3.36 7.15
C ARG A 42 -6.58 -1.88 6.92
N ARG A 43 -7.51 -0.99 7.27
CA ARG A 43 -7.28 0.46 7.13
C ARG A 43 -6.09 0.92 7.97
N GLU A 44 -6.00 0.45 9.20
CA GLU A 44 -4.89 0.79 10.08
C GLU A 44 -3.56 0.26 9.53
N PHE A 45 -3.53 -0.99 9.11
CA PHE A 45 -2.34 -1.61 8.53
C PHE A 45 -1.91 -0.91 7.25
N LEU A 46 -2.84 -0.68 6.30
CA LEU A 46 -2.56 0.02 5.06
C LEU A 46 -2.14 1.47 5.31
N GLY A 47 -2.75 2.13 6.30
CA GLY A 47 -2.36 3.49 6.67
C GLY A 47 -0.92 3.57 7.16
N GLN A 48 -0.46 2.59 7.94
CA GLN A 48 0.93 2.53 8.39
C GLN A 48 1.91 2.37 7.23
N LEU A 49 1.52 1.63 6.19
CA LEU A 49 2.35 1.43 5.00
C LEU A 49 2.26 2.61 4.03
N LEU A 50 1.04 3.12 3.80
CA LEU A 50 0.80 4.11 2.75
C LEU A 50 1.14 5.53 3.16
N ARG A 51 0.96 5.91 4.43
CA ARG A 51 1.24 7.29 4.86
C ARG A 51 2.68 7.73 4.62
N PRO A 52 3.71 6.94 4.99
CA PRO A 52 5.08 7.33 4.67
C PRO A 52 5.35 7.38 3.17
N LEU A 53 4.76 6.46 2.41
CA LEU A 53 4.91 6.40 0.96
C LEU A 53 4.27 7.61 0.27
N LEU A 54 3.05 7.98 0.67
CA LEU A 54 2.34 9.14 0.15
C LEU A 54 3.05 10.44 0.54
N LYS A 55 3.57 10.52 1.76
CA LYS A 55 4.34 11.67 2.23
C LYS A 55 5.61 11.85 1.38
N THR A 56 6.35 10.76 1.15
CA THR A 56 7.55 10.78 0.32
C THR A 56 7.22 11.20 -1.11
N HIS A 57 6.18 10.64 -1.70
CA HIS A 57 5.72 11.01 -3.04
C HIS A 57 5.40 12.50 -3.12
N ARG A 58 4.69 13.05 -2.13
CA ARG A 58 4.36 14.49 -2.09
C ARG A 58 5.61 15.35 -2.03
N ILE A 59 6.60 14.96 -1.20
CA ILE A 59 7.87 15.68 -1.10
C ILE A 59 8.59 15.70 -2.46
N LEU A 60 8.66 14.55 -3.13
CA LEU A 60 9.28 14.44 -4.45
C LEU A 60 8.52 15.25 -5.51
N THR A 61 7.18 15.20 -5.48
CA THR A 61 6.34 15.96 -6.41
C THR A 61 6.57 17.46 -6.28
N ASN A 62 6.62 17.97 -5.05
CA ASN A 62 6.87 19.37 -4.80
C ASN A 62 8.28 19.79 -5.19
N ALA A 63 9.27 18.93 -4.97
CA ALA A 63 10.66 19.23 -5.29
C ALA A 63 10.90 19.26 -6.80
N ILE A 64 10.33 18.29 -7.54
CA ILE A 64 10.56 18.19 -8.98
C ILE A 64 9.76 19.25 -9.76
N GLY A 65 8.54 19.56 -9.31
CA GLY A 65 7.69 20.53 -9.95
C GLY A 65 7.40 20.17 -11.41
N LYS A 66 7.66 21.09 -12.32
CA LYS A 66 7.44 20.92 -13.77
C LYS A 66 8.63 20.26 -14.49
N ARG A 67 9.71 19.97 -13.79
CA ARG A 67 10.91 19.38 -14.38
C ARG A 67 10.68 17.90 -14.66
N ASN A 68 11.40 17.34 -15.62
CA ASN A 68 11.35 15.91 -15.94
C ASN A 68 12.23 15.09 -14.99
N SER A 69 13.28 15.66 -14.48
CA SER A 69 14.16 15.02 -13.49
C SER A 69 14.78 16.05 -12.57
N ILE A 70 15.20 15.58 -11.39
CA ILE A 70 15.89 16.40 -10.41
C ILE A 70 16.88 15.52 -9.63
N THR A 71 17.98 16.11 -9.19
CA THR A 71 18.95 15.45 -8.31
C THR A 71 18.87 16.11 -6.95
N LEU A 72 18.61 15.31 -5.91
CA LEU A 72 18.44 15.79 -4.55
C LEU A 72 19.44 15.13 -3.61
N HIS A 73 20.00 15.92 -2.70
CA HIS A 73 20.92 15.41 -1.70
C HIS A 73 20.18 14.52 -0.70
N LYS A 74 20.80 13.38 -0.34
CA LYS A 74 20.21 12.43 0.61
C LYS A 74 19.87 13.06 1.95
N GLN A 75 20.71 13.95 2.45
CA GLN A 75 20.46 14.66 3.71
C GLN A 75 19.27 15.61 3.62
N TRP A 76 19.10 16.27 2.47
CA TRP A 76 17.94 17.15 2.27
C TRP A 76 16.65 16.35 2.32
N LEU A 77 16.61 15.21 1.65
CA LEU A 77 15.43 14.32 1.65
C LEU A 77 15.13 13.78 3.05
N ALA A 78 16.17 13.37 3.79
CA ALA A 78 16.01 12.91 5.17
C ALA A 78 15.46 14.02 6.06
N GLY A 79 15.99 15.25 5.91
CA GLY A 79 15.50 16.41 6.66
C GLY A 79 14.07 16.80 6.32
N ALA A 80 13.66 16.58 5.08
CA ALA A 80 12.27 16.83 4.64
C ALA A 80 11.28 15.75 5.13
N GLY A 81 11.79 14.63 5.65
CA GLY A 81 10.96 13.54 6.14
C GLY A 81 10.61 12.50 5.09
N ALA A 82 11.34 12.45 3.98
CA ALA A 82 11.14 11.44 2.95
C ALA A 82 11.75 10.10 3.39
N ASP A 83 11.03 9.01 3.15
CA ASP A 83 11.53 7.66 3.38
C ASP A 83 11.90 7.02 2.05
N MET A 84 13.17 7.09 1.68
CA MET A 84 13.67 6.61 0.40
C MET A 84 13.94 5.10 0.40
N THR A 85 13.65 4.40 1.48
CA THR A 85 13.67 2.93 1.53
C THR A 85 12.41 2.32 0.93
N LEU A 86 11.36 3.11 0.78
CA LEU A 86 10.08 2.66 0.25
C LEU A 86 10.03 2.80 -1.27
N PHE A 87 9.32 1.87 -1.91
CA PHE A 87 9.04 1.95 -3.34
C PHE A 87 7.72 1.23 -3.64
N THR A 88 7.04 1.64 -4.71
CA THR A 88 5.77 1.01 -5.11
C THR A 88 5.99 -0.17 -6.05
N HIS A 89 7.00 -0.10 -6.89
CA HIS A 89 7.30 -1.13 -7.87
C HIS A 89 8.72 -0.93 -8.43
N VAL A 90 9.13 -1.84 -9.29
CA VAL A 90 10.40 -1.75 -10.02
C VAL A 90 10.11 -1.49 -11.48
N GLU A 91 10.71 -0.43 -12.04
CA GLU A 91 10.65 -0.14 -13.46
C GLU A 91 11.92 -0.63 -14.14
N THR A 92 11.76 -1.25 -15.32
CA THR A 92 12.90 -1.69 -16.13
C THR A 92 13.09 -0.72 -17.29
N ILE A 93 14.25 -0.07 -17.31
CA ILE A 93 14.63 0.88 -18.35
C ILE A 93 15.99 0.46 -18.89
N ASP A 94 16.09 0.21 -20.21
CA ASP A 94 17.34 -0.23 -20.84
C ASP A 94 17.98 -1.44 -20.15
N ALA A 95 17.16 -2.45 -19.82
CA ALA A 95 17.56 -3.68 -19.13
C ALA A 95 18.04 -3.49 -17.67
N LYS A 96 17.88 -2.30 -17.11
CA LYS A 96 18.21 -2.02 -15.70
C LYS A 96 16.94 -1.82 -14.90
N GLY A 97 16.90 -2.40 -13.68
CA GLY A 97 15.81 -2.21 -12.74
C GLY A 97 16.02 -0.98 -11.87
N PHE A 98 14.99 -0.16 -11.74
CA PHE A 98 14.98 1.01 -10.86
C PHE A 98 13.82 0.91 -9.90
N HIS A 99 14.06 1.28 -8.64
CA HIS A 99 12.94 1.47 -7.70
C HIS A 99 12.09 2.65 -8.19
N ALA A 100 10.79 2.49 -8.09
CA ALA A 100 9.84 3.54 -8.48
C ALA A 100 8.90 3.84 -7.33
N ILE A 101 8.57 5.12 -7.16
CA ILE A 101 7.51 5.59 -6.28
C ILE A 101 6.45 6.20 -7.17
N PHE A 102 5.36 5.45 -7.42
CA PHE A 102 4.28 5.81 -8.32
C PHE A 102 4.80 6.22 -9.71
N ASN A 103 4.84 7.51 -10.01
CA ASN A 103 5.24 8.04 -11.31
C ASN A 103 6.69 8.49 -11.39
N PHE A 104 7.52 8.16 -10.40
CA PHE A 104 8.93 8.53 -10.37
C PHE A 104 9.81 7.30 -10.31
N THR A 105 10.88 7.28 -11.11
CA THR A 105 11.99 6.35 -10.91
C THR A 105 13.07 7.01 -10.09
N ILE A 106 13.76 6.21 -9.30
CA ILE A 106 14.78 6.71 -8.37
C ILE A 106 16.09 5.97 -8.65
N SER A 107 17.14 6.71 -8.94
CA SER A 107 18.48 6.15 -8.97
C SER A 107 19.33 6.80 -7.87
N SER A 108 20.23 6.02 -7.29
CA SER A 108 20.99 6.41 -6.12
C SER A 108 22.48 6.38 -6.42
N ASN A 109 23.20 7.41 -5.95
CA ASN A 109 24.65 7.37 -5.83
C ASN A 109 25.04 7.58 -4.36
N LYS A 110 26.33 7.88 -4.08
CA LYS A 110 26.80 8.00 -2.69
C LYS A 110 26.09 9.11 -1.91
N GLU A 111 25.83 10.24 -2.53
CA GLU A 111 25.34 11.44 -1.86
C GLU A 111 23.98 11.93 -2.34
N TYR A 112 23.55 11.49 -3.53
CA TYR A 112 22.37 12.03 -4.20
C TYR A 112 21.42 10.96 -4.65
N TYR A 113 20.14 11.33 -4.74
CA TYR A 113 19.14 10.59 -5.48
C TYR A 113 18.75 11.38 -6.72
N LYS A 114 18.69 10.70 -7.86
CA LYS A 114 18.14 11.25 -9.10
C LYS A 114 16.71 10.74 -9.26
N ILE A 115 15.77 11.67 -9.33
CA ILE A 115 14.34 11.39 -9.46
C ILE A 115 13.93 11.76 -10.88
N THR A 116 13.32 10.84 -11.59
CA THR A 116 12.91 11.04 -12.99
C THR A 116 11.45 10.65 -13.16
N LYS A 117 10.66 11.50 -13.81
CA LYS A 117 9.26 11.19 -14.13
C LYS A 117 9.19 10.09 -15.18
N ILE A 118 8.26 9.14 -14.97
CA ILE A 118 7.98 8.08 -15.92
C ILE A 118 7.07 8.66 -17.01
N LYS A 119 7.52 8.60 -18.26
CA LYS A 119 6.83 9.23 -19.41
C LYS A 119 5.39 8.74 -19.60
N GLU A 120 5.13 7.47 -19.31
CA GLU A 120 3.79 6.89 -19.46
C GLU A 120 2.75 7.56 -18.56
N TYR A 121 3.15 8.02 -17.37
CA TYR A 121 2.26 8.70 -16.45
C TYR A 121 1.99 10.15 -16.83
N GLU A 122 2.86 10.78 -17.59
CA GLU A 122 2.62 12.14 -18.08
C GLU A 122 1.45 12.18 -19.06
N ASN A 123 1.32 11.14 -19.90
CA ASN A 123 0.25 11.04 -20.89
C ASN A 123 -1.10 10.70 -20.28
N SER A 124 -1.13 10.06 -19.10
CA SER A 124 -2.37 9.66 -18.45
C SER A 124 -3.06 10.77 -17.66
N ASN A 125 -2.40 11.93 -17.50
CA ASN A 125 -2.93 13.08 -16.77
C ASN A 125 -3.54 14.16 -17.67
N LEU A 126 -3.77 13.83 -18.89
CA LEU A 126 -4.39 14.76 -19.86
C LEU A 126 -5.92 14.78 -19.75
#